data_4f7001616c133e2ffe381b1381a27523
#
_entry.id   4f7001616c133e2ffe381b1381a27523
#
_cell.length_a   1.000
_cell.length_b   1.000
_cell.length_c   1.000
_cell.angle_alpha   90.00
_cell.angle_beta   90.00
_cell.angle_gamma   90.00
#
_symmetry.space_group_name_H-M   'P 1'
#
loop_
_entity.id
_entity.type
_entity.pdbx_description
1 polymer ?
#
loop_
_entity_poly.entity_id
_entity_poly.type
_entity_poly.pdbx_seq_one_letter_code
_entity_poly.pdbx_strand_id
1 'polypeptide(L)'
;AKDKLITPEEFLLNAGGDFREKKTGEIYKEYQKQLKKNNALDFDDLIVKTVELFQNNPQILDYYQERFRYIMVDEYQDTNMAQFKLVSLLASKYRNLCVVGDDDQSIYRFRGADIQNILSFENTFPGTMVIKLEQNYRSTQNILDAANEVIRHNFGRKDKTLWTANGEGDKILFKQFDTAKDEADFVVRQIRDSGYSYQDQAVLYRT
;
A
#
# COMPACT_ATOMS: atom_id res chain seq x y z
N ALA A 1 13.97 0.98 7.12
CA ALA A 1 14.14 1.54 8.47
C ALA A 1 13.28 2.80 8.65
N LYS A 2 13.41 3.81 7.78
CA LYS A 2 12.63 5.07 7.84
C LYS A 2 11.11 4.82 7.75
N ASP A 3 10.68 3.91 6.92
CA ASP A 3 9.30 3.44 6.78
C ASP A 3 8.66 2.96 8.09
N LYS A 4 9.50 2.51 9.03
CA LYS A 4 9.14 2.06 10.39
C LYS A 4 9.48 3.07 11.48
N LEU A 5 9.89 4.29 11.12
CA LEU A 5 10.35 5.33 12.05
C LEU A 5 11.56 4.90 12.90
N ILE A 6 12.38 3.96 12.43
CA ILE A 6 13.57 3.47 13.13
C ILE A 6 14.75 4.40 12.81
N THR A 7 15.31 5.03 13.84
CA THR A 7 16.50 5.87 13.72
C THR A 7 17.76 5.03 13.45
N PRO A 8 18.86 5.63 12.93
CA PRO A 8 20.12 4.91 12.77
C PRO A 8 20.66 4.30 14.07
N GLU A 9 20.47 5.00 15.20
CA GLU A 9 20.89 4.56 16.52
C GLU A 9 20.08 3.35 16.97
N GLU A 10 18.76 3.38 16.85
CA GLU A 10 17.87 2.25 17.15
C GLU A 10 18.15 1.06 16.23
N PHE A 11 18.42 1.31 14.95
CA PHE A 11 18.76 0.24 14.01
C PHE A 11 20.04 -0.48 14.43
N LEU A 12 21.08 0.28 14.84
CA LEU A 12 22.34 -0.29 15.33
C LEU A 12 22.17 -1.07 16.64
N LEU A 13 21.32 -0.59 17.55
CA LEU A 13 21.00 -1.31 18.79
C LEU A 13 20.30 -2.64 18.53
N ASN A 14 19.40 -2.67 17.56
CA ASN A 14 18.64 -3.87 17.19
C ASN A 14 19.45 -4.87 16.34
N ALA A 15 20.55 -4.45 15.74
CA ALA A 15 21.39 -5.30 14.89
C ALA A 15 22.06 -6.47 15.63
N GLY A 16 22.08 -6.44 16.98
CA GLY A 16 22.63 -7.53 17.81
C GLY A 16 24.08 -7.88 17.41
N GLY A 17 24.29 -9.17 17.10
CA GLY A 17 25.60 -9.70 16.68
C GLY A 17 25.77 -9.81 15.16
N ASP A 18 24.76 -9.51 14.36
CA ASP A 18 24.82 -9.65 12.90
C ASP A 18 25.72 -8.58 12.27
N PHE A 19 26.80 -9.04 11.61
CA PHE A 19 27.77 -8.17 10.97
C PHE A 19 27.15 -7.36 9.83
N ARG A 20 26.23 -7.95 9.05
CA ARG A 20 25.61 -7.25 7.91
C ARG A 20 24.67 -6.17 8.38
N GLU A 21 23.88 -6.45 9.42
CA GLU A 21 22.98 -5.46 10.01
C GLU A 21 23.75 -4.31 10.65
N LYS A 22 24.83 -4.60 11.39
CA LYS A 22 25.74 -3.56 11.90
C LYS A 22 26.27 -2.67 10.81
N LYS A 23 26.78 -3.27 9.72
CA LYS A 23 27.32 -2.53 8.58
C LYS A 23 26.26 -1.67 7.90
N THR A 24 25.06 -2.21 7.74
CA THR A 24 23.91 -1.47 7.21
C THR A 24 23.57 -0.27 8.11
N GLY A 25 23.56 -0.47 9.43
CA GLY A 25 23.30 0.62 10.39
C GLY A 25 24.37 1.72 10.36
N GLU A 26 25.66 1.35 10.23
CA GLU A 26 26.75 2.31 10.06
C GLU A 26 26.57 3.14 8.76
N ILE A 27 26.23 2.49 7.65
CA ILE A 27 25.96 3.16 6.38
C ILE A 27 24.75 4.07 6.52
N TYR A 28 23.65 3.62 7.14
CA TYR A 28 22.47 4.43 7.38
C TYR A 28 22.81 5.68 8.21
N LYS A 29 23.61 5.53 9.27
CA LYS A 29 24.05 6.65 10.10
C LYS A 29 24.87 7.66 9.30
N GLU A 30 25.84 7.20 8.52
CA GLU A 30 26.66 8.10 7.68
C GLU A 30 25.80 8.75 6.58
N TYR A 31 24.87 8.01 5.96
CA TYR A 31 23.92 8.55 4.99
C TYR A 31 23.11 9.73 5.55
N GLN A 32 22.51 9.56 6.73
CA GLN A 32 21.74 10.62 7.39
C GLN A 32 22.63 11.84 7.75
N LYS A 33 23.86 11.58 8.16
CA LYS A 33 24.84 12.64 8.43
C LYS A 33 25.19 13.43 7.16
N GLN A 34 25.34 12.74 6.02
CA GLN A 34 25.63 13.39 4.74
C GLN A 34 24.41 14.20 4.23
N LEU A 35 23.19 13.68 4.35
CA LEU A 35 21.98 14.44 4.05
C LEU A 35 21.93 15.74 4.87
N LYS A 36 22.14 15.64 6.19
CA LYS A 36 22.15 16.80 7.08
C LYS A 36 23.25 17.80 6.70
N LYS A 37 24.47 17.33 6.38
CA LYS A 37 25.60 18.18 5.98
C LYS A 37 25.30 18.96 4.69
N ASN A 38 24.58 18.32 3.76
CA ASN A 38 24.21 18.90 2.47
C ASN A 38 22.89 19.70 2.53
N ASN A 39 22.29 19.85 3.73
CA ASN A 39 20.97 20.47 3.91
C ASN A 39 19.89 19.86 2.97
N ALA A 40 19.93 18.53 2.84
CA ALA A 40 19.06 17.76 1.94
C ALA A 40 18.21 16.76 2.71
N LEU A 41 17.09 16.40 2.10
CA LEU A 41 16.17 15.35 2.56
C LEU A 41 15.97 14.36 1.41
N ASP A 42 15.79 13.09 1.73
CA ASP A 42 15.24 12.13 0.78
C ASP A 42 13.69 12.04 0.91
N PHE A 43 13.07 11.24 0.05
CA PHE A 43 11.60 11.14 0.05
C PHE A 43 11.03 10.62 1.37
N ASP A 44 11.69 9.66 2.02
CA ASP A 44 11.27 9.14 3.31
C ASP A 44 11.38 10.21 4.41
N ASP A 45 12.42 11.03 4.36
CA ASP A 45 12.61 12.14 5.30
C ASP A 45 11.47 13.15 5.26
N LEU A 46 10.79 13.36 4.13
CA LEU A 46 9.65 14.27 4.04
C LEU A 46 8.55 13.86 5.03
N ILE A 47 8.33 12.57 5.21
CA ILE A 47 7.34 12.05 6.15
C ILE A 47 7.93 11.96 7.56
N VAL A 48 9.10 11.33 7.70
CA VAL A 48 9.74 11.11 9.01
C VAL A 48 9.99 12.43 9.74
N LYS A 49 10.56 13.42 9.05
CA LYS A 49 10.83 14.73 9.65
C LYS A 49 9.56 15.53 9.96
N THR A 50 8.49 15.34 9.20
CA THR A 50 7.19 15.92 9.52
C THR A 50 6.61 15.28 10.78
N VAL A 51 6.71 13.96 10.93
CA VAL A 51 6.31 13.26 12.17
C VAL A 51 7.11 13.76 13.37
N GLU A 52 8.44 13.84 13.26
CA GLU A 52 9.30 14.38 14.30
C GLU A 52 8.94 15.84 14.66
N LEU A 53 8.68 16.68 13.66
CA LEU A 53 8.27 18.07 13.85
C LEU A 53 6.99 18.15 14.67
N PHE A 54 5.96 17.37 14.32
CA PHE A 54 4.68 17.38 14.99
C PHE A 54 4.76 16.83 16.41
N GLN A 55 5.57 15.78 16.64
CA GLN A 55 5.77 15.22 17.97
C GLN A 55 6.49 16.17 18.92
N ASN A 56 7.46 16.94 18.40
CA ASN A 56 8.29 17.84 19.21
C ASN A 56 7.73 19.26 19.32
N ASN A 57 6.73 19.62 18.50
CA ASN A 57 6.18 20.99 18.44
C ASN A 57 4.65 20.95 18.43
N PRO A 58 3.99 20.79 19.60
CA PRO A 58 2.53 20.68 19.68
C PRO A 58 1.77 21.84 19.05
N GLN A 59 2.30 23.06 19.13
CA GLN A 59 1.68 24.23 18.51
C GLN A 59 1.66 24.18 16.99
N ILE A 60 2.67 23.55 16.38
CA ILE A 60 2.72 23.35 14.92
C ILE A 60 1.72 22.27 14.54
N LEU A 61 1.65 21.19 15.30
CA LEU A 61 0.66 20.13 15.11
C LEU A 61 -0.75 20.71 15.22
N ASP A 62 -1.04 21.48 16.25
CA ASP A 62 -2.35 22.11 16.46
C ASP A 62 -2.77 23.01 15.28
N TYR A 63 -1.83 23.80 14.75
CA TYR A 63 -2.07 24.62 13.56
C TYR A 63 -2.53 23.78 12.36
N TYR A 64 -1.86 22.66 12.10
CA TYR A 64 -2.21 21.80 10.98
C TYR A 64 -3.49 21.00 11.24
N GLN A 65 -3.78 20.62 12.48
CA GLN A 65 -5.04 19.96 12.85
C GLN A 65 -6.23 20.90 12.65
N GLU A 66 -6.09 22.22 12.97
CA GLU A 66 -7.10 23.22 12.67
C GLU A 66 -7.34 23.41 11.18
N ARG A 67 -6.29 23.28 10.38
CA ARG A 67 -6.36 23.42 8.93
C ARG A 67 -6.96 22.20 8.25
N PHE A 68 -6.64 20.99 8.75
CA PHE A 68 -7.05 19.71 8.19
C PHE A 68 -8.05 19.00 9.13
N ARG A 69 -9.26 19.54 9.20
CA ARG A 69 -10.31 19.01 10.09
C ARG A 69 -10.96 17.73 9.58
N TYR A 70 -10.83 17.44 8.30
CA TYR A 70 -11.29 16.21 7.64
C TYR A 70 -10.12 15.63 6.86
N ILE A 71 -9.85 14.36 7.09
CA ILE A 71 -8.74 13.64 6.47
C ILE A 71 -9.31 12.41 5.79
N MET A 72 -8.98 12.25 4.50
CA MET A 72 -9.32 11.06 3.72
C MET A 72 -8.04 10.44 3.20
N VAL A 73 -7.90 9.12 3.36
CA VAL A 73 -6.74 8.36 2.87
C VAL A 73 -7.25 7.23 2.01
N ASP A 74 -6.79 7.20 0.77
CA ASP A 74 -7.06 6.12 -0.18
C ASP A 74 -5.91 5.12 -0.19
N GLU A 75 -6.18 3.90 -0.71
CA GLU A 75 -5.22 2.78 -0.77
C GLU A 75 -4.53 2.52 0.59
N TYR A 76 -5.33 2.59 1.67
CA TYR A 76 -4.79 2.57 3.03
C TYR A 76 -4.03 1.29 3.39
N GLN A 77 -4.31 0.16 2.72
CA GLN A 77 -3.58 -1.11 2.86
C GLN A 77 -2.10 -1.01 2.47
N ASP A 78 -1.73 0.00 1.67
CA ASP A 78 -0.36 0.19 1.20
C ASP A 78 0.43 1.20 2.04
N THR A 79 -0.16 1.70 3.14
CA THR A 79 0.52 2.62 4.04
C THR A 79 1.58 1.91 4.89
N ASN A 80 2.71 2.60 5.12
CA ASN A 80 3.74 2.19 6.07
C ASN A 80 3.53 2.83 7.45
N MET A 81 4.34 2.45 8.44
CA MET A 81 4.24 2.94 9.81
C MET A 81 4.45 4.47 9.93
N ALA A 82 5.34 5.05 9.13
CA ALA A 82 5.59 6.50 9.14
C ALA A 82 4.37 7.27 8.62
N GLN A 83 3.75 6.80 7.53
CA GLN A 83 2.51 7.36 6.98
C GLN A 83 1.34 7.20 7.96
N PHE A 84 1.17 6.02 8.53
CA PHE A 84 0.19 5.76 9.59
C PHE A 84 0.34 6.75 10.77
N LYS A 85 1.58 6.95 11.25
CA LYS A 85 1.85 7.87 12.36
C LYS A 85 1.53 9.32 12.01
N LEU A 86 1.86 9.77 10.80
CA LEU A 86 1.53 11.10 10.31
C LEU A 86 0.02 11.34 10.30
N VAL A 87 -0.73 10.41 9.69
CA VAL A 87 -2.20 10.48 9.63
C VAL A 87 -2.81 10.47 11.03
N SER A 88 -2.31 9.61 11.92
CA SER A 88 -2.80 9.51 13.29
C SER A 88 -2.58 10.79 14.09
N LEU A 89 -1.42 11.45 13.94
CA LEU A 89 -1.14 12.73 14.58
C LEU A 89 -2.10 13.82 14.09
N LEU A 90 -2.27 13.94 12.78
CA LEU A 90 -3.14 14.95 12.20
C LEU A 90 -4.62 14.72 12.59
N ALA A 91 -5.08 13.47 12.59
CA ALA A 91 -6.46 13.13 12.88
C ALA A 91 -6.80 13.16 14.38
N SER A 92 -5.82 13.20 15.28
CA SER A 92 -6.03 12.98 16.72
C SER A 92 -6.97 14.00 17.40
N LYS A 93 -7.05 15.24 16.92
CA LYS A 93 -7.86 16.29 17.50
C LYS A 93 -9.36 16.14 17.16
N TYR A 94 -9.68 16.05 15.89
CA TYR A 94 -11.06 16.04 15.40
C TYR A 94 -11.62 14.66 15.16
N ARG A 95 -10.76 13.67 14.94
CA ARG A 95 -11.09 12.27 14.63
C ARG A 95 -11.98 12.09 13.40
N ASN A 96 -12.04 13.10 12.53
CA ASN A 96 -12.74 13.04 11.24
C ASN A 96 -11.80 12.39 10.21
N LEU A 97 -11.57 11.10 10.38
CA LEU A 97 -10.70 10.30 9.52
C LEU A 97 -11.54 9.28 8.76
N CYS A 98 -11.45 9.31 7.45
CA CYS A 98 -12.00 8.30 6.55
C CYS A 98 -10.84 7.61 5.82
N VAL A 99 -10.77 6.30 5.90
CA VAL A 99 -9.80 5.51 5.14
C VAL A 99 -10.54 4.59 4.19
N VAL A 100 -10.03 4.48 2.97
CA VAL A 100 -10.53 3.56 1.95
C VAL A 100 -9.38 2.63 1.56
N GLY A 101 -9.68 1.36 1.39
CA GLY A 101 -8.67 0.39 1.01
C GLY A 101 -9.24 -1.01 0.87
N ASP A 102 -8.42 -1.88 0.34
CA ASP A 102 -8.73 -3.28 0.10
C ASP A 102 -7.57 -4.15 0.59
N ASP A 103 -7.76 -4.83 1.72
CA ASP A 103 -6.75 -5.71 2.32
C ASP A 103 -6.29 -6.83 1.37
N ASP A 104 -7.15 -7.27 0.44
CA ASP A 104 -6.80 -8.26 -0.58
C ASP A 104 -5.85 -7.70 -1.67
N GLN A 105 -5.73 -6.38 -1.79
CA GLN A 105 -4.85 -5.70 -2.73
C GLN A 105 -3.53 -5.21 -2.12
N SER A 106 -3.22 -5.59 -0.88
CA SER A 106 -1.96 -5.22 -0.22
C SER A 106 -0.78 -5.98 -0.82
N ILE A 107 -0.18 -5.45 -1.88
CA ILE A 107 0.94 -6.07 -2.62
C ILE A 107 2.25 -5.31 -2.47
N TYR A 108 2.31 -4.21 -1.72
CA TYR A 108 3.49 -3.34 -1.55
C TYR A 108 4.29 -3.59 -0.26
N ARG A 109 4.17 -4.77 0.36
CA ARG A 109 4.96 -5.14 1.55
C ARG A 109 6.47 -4.98 1.33
N PHE A 110 6.96 -5.29 0.13
CA PHE A 110 8.38 -5.12 -0.24
C PHE A 110 8.84 -3.66 -0.30
N ARG A 111 7.89 -2.71 -0.31
CA ARG A 111 8.13 -1.25 -0.18
C ARG A 111 7.87 -0.72 1.22
N GLY A 112 7.65 -1.59 2.20
CA GLY A 112 7.43 -1.21 3.59
C GLY A 112 5.97 -1.04 3.98
N ALA A 113 4.99 -1.33 3.11
CA ALA A 113 3.57 -1.34 3.48
C ALA A 113 3.30 -2.34 4.60
N ASP A 114 2.43 -1.96 5.53
CA ASP A 114 2.01 -2.80 6.65
C ASP A 114 0.49 -2.98 6.63
N ILE A 115 0.05 -4.15 6.20
CA ILE A 115 -1.37 -4.52 6.14
C ILE A 115 -2.07 -4.40 7.51
N GLN A 116 -1.32 -4.47 8.62
CA GLN A 116 -1.89 -4.32 9.95
C GLN A 116 -2.51 -2.94 10.16
N ASN A 117 -2.07 -1.92 9.44
CA ASN A 117 -2.65 -0.59 9.51
C ASN A 117 -4.15 -0.59 9.16
N ILE A 118 -4.56 -1.36 8.15
CA ILE A 118 -5.99 -1.47 7.78
C ILE A 118 -6.71 -2.55 8.60
N LEU A 119 -6.09 -3.69 8.84
CA LEU A 119 -6.73 -4.79 9.58
C LEU A 119 -7.03 -4.43 11.03
N SER A 120 -6.14 -3.66 11.69
CA SER A 120 -6.29 -3.23 13.09
C SER A 120 -6.87 -1.81 13.24
N PHE A 121 -7.39 -1.22 12.17
CA PHE A 121 -7.86 0.18 12.18
C PHE A 121 -8.93 0.44 13.24
N GLU A 122 -9.91 -0.46 13.38
CA GLU A 122 -10.99 -0.35 14.37
C GLU A 122 -10.47 -0.42 15.82
N ASN A 123 -9.40 -1.16 16.05
CA ASN A 123 -8.74 -1.22 17.37
C ASN A 123 -8.00 0.08 17.68
N THR A 124 -7.39 0.70 16.67
CA THR A 124 -6.64 1.96 16.81
C THR A 124 -7.57 3.16 16.92
N PHE A 125 -8.71 3.13 16.22
CA PHE A 125 -9.71 4.19 16.20
C PHE A 125 -11.08 3.65 16.67
N PRO A 126 -11.28 3.49 17.99
CA PRO A 126 -12.54 2.98 18.53
C PRO A 126 -13.75 3.83 18.10
N GLY A 127 -14.85 3.16 17.75
CA GLY A 127 -16.06 3.80 17.24
C GLY A 127 -16.06 4.00 15.72
N THR A 128 -15.10 3.40 15.01
CA THR A 128 -15.07 3.38 13.55
C THR A 128 -16.31 2.65 13.00
N MET A 129 -16.97 3.27 12.02
CA MET A 129 -17.99 2.63 11.22
C MET A 129 -17.33 2.01 9.98
N VAL A 130 -17.49 0.71 9.80
CA VAL A 130 -16.97 -0.03 8.64
C VAL A 130 -18.08 -0.22 7.62
N ILE A 131 -17.81 0.21 6.39
CA ILE A 131 -18.72 0.03 5.24
C ILE A 131 -18.00 -0.85 4.22
N LYS A 132 -18.63 -1.98 3.85
CA LYS A 132 -18.11 -2.87 2.81
C LYS A 132 -18.71 -2.48 1.46
N LEU A 133 -17.84 -2.21 0.48
CA LEU A 133 -18.23 -1.92 -0.89
C LEU A 133 -18.04 -3.21 -1.72
N GLU A 134 -19.05 -4.06 -1.74
CA GLU A 134 -18.97 -5.40 -2.37
C GLU A 134 -19.45 -5.41 -3.83
N GLN A 135 -20.18 -4.37 -4.25
CA GLN A 135 -20.57 -4.26 -5.65
C GLN A 135 -19.42 -3.75 -6.51
N ASN A 136 -19.04 -4.54 -7.50
CA ASN A 136 -18.03 -4.20 -8.49
C ASN A 136 -18.72 -3.68 -9.77
N TYR A 137 -18.26 -2.54 -10.27
CA TYR A 137 -18.79 -1.88 -11.47
C TYR A 137 -17.87 -2.00 -12.69
N ARG A 138 -16.69 -2.59 -12.51
CA ARG A 138 -15.65 -2.71 -13.54
C ARG A 138 -15.76 -4.00 -14.34
N SER A 139 -15.86 -5.12 -13.63
CA SER A 139 -15.69 -6.46 -14.19
C SER A 139 -17.03 -7.19 -14.36
N THR A 140 -17.03 -8.19 -15.23
CA THR A 140 -18.12 -9.16 -15.37
C THR A 140 -18.01 -10.28 -14.34
N GLN A 141 -19.08 -11.07 -14.15
CA GLN A 141 -19.16 -12.08 -13.09
C GLN A 141 -18.09 -13.16 -13.20
N ASN A 142 -17.82 -13.67 -14.42
CA ASN A 142 -16.78 -14.69 -14.62
C ASN A 142 -15.38 -14.25 -14.13
N ILE A 143 -15.05 -12.95 -14.28
CA ILE A 143 -13.79 -12.39 -13.78
C ILE A 143 -13.80 -12.34 -12.26
N LEU A 144 -14.92 -11.89 -11.66
CA LEU A 144 -15.04 -11.79 -10.20
C LEU A 144 -15.06 -13.16 -9.53
N ASP A 145 -15.69 -14.16 -10.12
CA ASP A 145 -15.70 -15.52 -9.58
C ASP A 145 -14.29 -16.09 -9.51
N ALA A 146 -13.48 -15.89 -10.56
CA ALA A 146 -12.08 -16.30 -10.55
C ALA A 146 -11.26 -15.53 -9.53
N ALA A 147 -11.46 -14.22 -9.41
CA ALA A 147 -10.78 -13.39 -8.41
C ALA A 147 -11.16 -13.80 -6.98
N ASN A 148 -12.44 -13.98 -6.70
CA ASN A 148 -12.95 -14.44 -5.41
C ASN A 148 -12.37 -15.82 -5.03
N GLU A 149 -12.26 -16.73 -6.00
CA GLU A 149 -11.68 -18.06 -5.78
C GLU A 149 -10.19 -18.00 -5.43
N VAL A 150 -9.40 -17.17 -6.12
CA VAL A 150 -7.98 -16.96 -5.82
C VAL A 150 -7.81 -16.38 -4.42
N ILE A 151 -8.57 -15.33 -4.10
CA ILE A 151 -8.47 -14.62 -2.82
C ILE A 151 -8.95 -15.44 -1.64
N ARG A 152 -9.86 -16.39 -1.84
CA ARG A 152 -10.36 -17.28 -0.77
C ARG A 152 -9.23 -18.05 -0.05
N HIS A 153 -8.09 -18.25 -0.71
CA HIS A 153 -6.95 -18.94 -0.11
C HIS A 153 -6.08 -18.04 0.80
N ASN A 154 -6.35 -16.73 0.86
CA ASN A 154 -5.63 -15.82 1.75
C ASN A 154 -6.21 -15.88 3.17
N PHE A 155 -5.32 -15.92 4.16
CA PHE A 155 -5.69 -15.95 5.58
C PHE A 155 -5.60 -14.55 6.19
N GLY A 156 -6.42 -14.31 7.24
CA GLY A 156 -6.36 -13.08 8.03
C GLY A 156 -6.96 -11.84 7.36
N ARG A 157 -7.79 -12.03 6.33
CA ARG A 157 -8.51 -11.00 5.61
C ARG A 157 -9.86 -10.66 6.24
N LYS A 158 -10.42 -9.51 5.90
CA LYS A 158 -11.82 -9.19 6.19
C LYS A 158 -12.72 -9.85 5.14
N ASP A 159 -13.63 -10.72 5.56
CA ASP A 159 -14.54 -11.44 4.65
C ASP A 159 -15.37 -10.45 3.83
N LYS A 160 -15.26 -10.58 2.52
CA LYS A 160 -16.09 -9.90 1.51
C LYS A 160 -16.20 -10.78 0.27
N THR A 161 -17.28 -10.62 -0.46
CA THR A 161 -17.49 -11.31 -1.75
C THR A 161 -17.90 -10.27 -2.78
N LEU A 162 -17.07 -10.07 -3.78
CA LEU A 162 -17.38 -9.15 -4.85
C LEU A 162 -18.44 -9.74 -5.78
N TRP A 163 -19.43 -8.92 -6.13
CA TRP A 163 -20.47 -9.25 -7.08
C TRP A 163 -20.68 -8.09 -8.06
N THR A 164 -21.31 -8.36 -9.21
CA THR A 164 -21.56 -7.33 -10.22
C THR A 164 -22.93 -7.49 -10.87
N ALA A 165 -23.45 -6.38 -11.40
CA ALA A 165 -24.63 -6.36 -12.26
C ALA A 165 -24.25 -6.34 -13.77
N ASN A 166 -22.96 -6.44 -14.12
CA ASN A 166 -22.49 -6.37 -15.53
C ASN A 166 -22.70 -7.67 -16.32
N GLY A 167 -23.45 -8.64 -15.78
CA GLY A 167 -23.68 -9.93 -16.43
C GLY A 167 -22.49 -10.88 -16.32
N GLU A 168 -22.61 -12.06 -16.94
CA GLU A 168 -21.60 -13.12 -16.85
C GLU A 168 -20.29 -12.76 -17.57
N GLY A 169 -20.39 -12.16 -18.74
CA GLY A 169 -19.23 -11.83 -19.59
C GLY A 169 -18.59 -13.06 -20.24
N ASP A 170 -17.46 -12.86 -20.88
CA ASP A 170 -16.69 -13.91 -21.52
C ASP A 170 -16.00 -14.81 -20.48
N LYS A 171 -15.80 -16.08 -20.86
CA LYS A 171 -15.03 -17.02 -20.04
C LYS A 171 -13.55 -16.69 -20.08
N ILE A 172 -12.87 -16.91 -18.95
CA ILE A 172 -11.42 -16.76 -18.85
C ILE A 172 -10.75 -17.87 -19.69
N LEU A 173 -9.86 -17.44 -20.58
CA LEU A 173 -9.04 -18.36 -21.38
C LEU A 173 -7.74 -18.64 -20.62
N PHE A 174 -7.52 -19.91 -20.28
CA PHE A 174 -6.22 -20.39 -19.79
C PHE A 174 -5.49 -21.09 -20.91
N LYS A 175 -4.22 -20.77 -21.11
CA LYS A 175 -3.37 -21.44 -22.09
C LYS A 175 -1.94 -21.58 -21.58
N GLN A 176 -1.32 -22.71 -21.89
CA GLN A 176 0.09 -23.00 -21.58
C GLN A 176 0.88 -23.12 -22.87
N PHE A 177 2.11 -22.67 -22.85
CA PHE A 177 3.00 -22.69 -24.01
C PHE A 177 4.34 -23.34 -23.61
N ASP A 178 5.01 -23.96 -24.59
CA ASP A 178 6.32 -24.60 -24.37
C ASP A 178 7.45 -23.57 -24.41
N THR A 179 7.28 -22.45 -25.11
CA THR A 179 8.29 -21.39 -25.20
C THR A 179 7.67 -20.00 -24.97
N ALA A 180 8.47 -19.09 -24.41
CA ALA A 180 8.10 -17.68 -24.26
C ALA A 180 7.77 -17.01 -25.61
N LYS A 181 8.38 -17.47 -26.71
CA LYS A 181 8.09 -16.94 -28.05
C LYS A 181 6.67 -17.31 -28.50
N ASP A 182 6.27 -18.58 -28.29
CA ASP A 182 4.92 -19.03 -28.67
C ASP A 182 3.84 -18.29 -27.86
N GLU A 183 4.13 -18.05 -26.56
CA GLU A 183 3.28 -17.22 -25.69
C GLU A 183 3.13 -15.79 -26.26
N ALA A 184 4.26 -15.13 -26.54
CA ALA A 184 4.26 -13.77 -27.10
C ALA A 184 3.54 -13.70 -28.46
N ASP A 185 3.79 -14.65 -29.37
CA ASP A 185 3.14 -14.72 -30.67
C ASP A 185 1.62 -14.94 -30.56
N PHE A 186 1.19 -15.71 -29.56
CA PHE A 186 -0.23 -15.90 -29.25
C PHE A 186 -0.85 -14.59 -28.74
N VAL A 187 -0.24 -13.93 -27.78
CA VAL A 187 -0.73 -12.67 -27.21
C VAL A 187 -0.87 -11.60 -28.31
N VAL A 188 0.14 -11.46 -29.18
CA VAL A 188 0.11 -10.51 -30.30
C VAL A 188 -1.05 -10.81 -31.24
N ARG A 189 -1.30 -12.09 -31.57
CA ARG A 189 -2.44 -12.47 -32.39
C ARG A 189 -3.77 -12.14 -31.71
N GLN A 190 -3.93 -12.45 -30.43
CA GLN A 190 -5.16 -12.14 -29.69
C GLN A 190 -5.43 -10.62 -29.68
N ILE A 191 -4.41 -9.80 -29.43
CA ILE A 191 -4.53 -8.34 -29.46
C ILE A 191 -5.00 -7.87 -30.85
N ARG A 192 -4.39 -8.37 -31.92
CA ARG A 192 -4.72 -7.98 -33.28
C ARG A 192 -6.14 -8.38 -33.69
N ASP A 193 -6.53 -9.60 -33.32
CA ASP A 193 -7.78 -10.22 -33.78
C ASP A 193 -8.98 -9.89 -32.86
N SER A 194 -8.75 -9.23 -31.72
CA SER A 194 -9.78 -8.91 -30.73
C SER A 194 -10.85 -7.91 -31.23
N GLY A 195 -10.52 -7.10 -32.22
CA GLY A 195 -11.37 -5.99 -32.70
C GLY A 195 -11.37 -4.75 -31.81
N TYR A 196 -10.70 -4.78 -30.65
CA TYR A 196 -10.54 -3.62 -29.77
C TYR A 196 -9.39 -2.71 -30.23
N SER A 197 -9.48 -1.42 -29.91
CA SER A 197 -8.35 -0.50 -30.09
C SER A 197 -7.17 -0.91 -29.22
N TYR A 198 -5.93 -0.72 -29.69
CA TYR A 198 -4.73 -1.06 -28.91
C TYR A 198 -4.64 -0.30 -27.58
N GLN A 199 -5.19 0.91 -27.51
CA GLN A 199 -5.23 1.70 -26.28
C GLN A 199 -6.19 1.14 -25.20
N ASP A 200 -7.12 0.25 -25.60
CA ASP A 200 -8.11 -0.36 -24.71
C ASP A 200 -7.68 -1.75 -24.24
N GLN A 201 -6.46 -2.16 -24.58
CA GLN A 201 -5.91 -3.46 -24.25
C GLN A 201 -4.67 -3.31 -23.38
N ALA A 202 -4.50 -4.20 -22.41
CA ALA A 202 -3.33 -4.23 -21.53
C ALA A 202 -2.79 -5.65 -21.40
N VAL A 203 -1.46 -5.78 -21.40
CA VAL A 203 -0.76 -7.03 -21.10
C VAL A 203 -0.05 -6.85 -19.77
N LEU A 204 -0.39 -7.68 -18.79
CA LEU A 204 0.24 -7.69 -17.48
C LEU A 204 1.20 -8.88 -17.40
N TYR A 205 2.43 -8.64 -16.98
CA TYR A 205 3.45 -9.68 -16.83
C TYR A 205 4.28 -9.41 -15.58
N ARG A 206 4.93 -10.42 -15.07
CA ARG A 206 5.70 -10.26 -13.82
C ARG A 206 7.16 -9.90 -14.07
N THR A 207 7.84 -10.54 -14.99
CA THR A 207 9.26 -10.30 -15.40
C THR A 207 9.53 -11.00 -16.71
#